data_5a5245d0a0f93a36ca440f7af9595ecf
#
_entry.id   5a5245d0a0f93a36ca440f7af9595ecf
#
_cell.length_a   1.000
_cell.length_b   1.000
_cell.length_c   1.000
_cell.angle_alpha   90.00
_cell.angle_beta   90.00
_cell.angle_gamma   90.00
#
_symmetry.space_group_name_H-M   'P 1'
#
loop_
_entity.id
_entity.type
_entity.pdbx_description
1 polymer ?
#
loop_
_entity_poly.entity_id
_entity_poly.type
_entity_poly.pdbx_seq_one_letter_code
_entity_poly.pdbx_strand_id
1 'polypeptide(L)'
;MDVRQRTEEIEHMTFAPWATFSDQSRGRMLPEEQDPIRPVFQRDRDRVLHCKAFRRLKQKTQVFLSPEGDLYRTRLTHTLEVSQIARTIARALRLNEDLTEAISLAHDLGHTPFGHAGERALNELCPDGFKHYMQSLRVVDKLEKDGRGLNLTWEVRNGIVTHTKGTWAATPEGRIVRMADQIAY
;
A
#
# COMPACT_ATOMS: atom_id res chain seq x y z
N MET A 1 26.67 -11.81 -9.61
CA MET A 1 25.19 -11.71 -9.52
C MET A 1 24.85 -11.79 -8.06
N ASP A 2 24.20 -10.77 -7.52
CA ASP A 2 23.71 -10.76 -6.15
C ASP A 2 22.32 -11.44 -6.05
N VAL A 3 21.82 -11.64 -4.81
CA VAL A 3 20.54 -12.32 -4.58
C VAL A 3 19.37 -11.55 -5.20
N ARG A 4 19.40 -10.22 -5.16
CA ARG A 4 18.41 -9.34 -5.77
C ARG A 4 18.34 -9.56 -7.30
N GLN A 5 19.48 -9.52 -7.98
CA GLN A 5 19.55 -9.71 -9.45
C GLN A 5 18.98 -11.09 -9.84
N ARG A 6 19.29 -12.13 -9.07
CA ARG A 6 18.71 -13.45 -9.31
C ARG A 6 17.20 -13.47 -9.15
N THR A 7 16.66 -12.75 -8.17
CA THR A 7 15.20 -12.64 -7.97
C THR A 7 14.56 -11.90 -9.14
N GLU A 8 15.16 -10.80 -9.61
CA GLU A 8 14.70 -10.05 -10.79
C GLU A 8 14.72 -10.91 -12.06
N GLU A 9 15.71 -11.77 -12.27
CA GLU A 9 15.71 -12.73 -13.36
C GLU A 9 14.56 -13.75 -13.26
N ILE A 10 14.25 -14.22 -12.05
CA ILE A 10 13.12 -15.12 -11.82
C ILE A 10 11.80 -14.40 -12.14
N GLU A 11 11.66 -13.11 -11.81
CA GLU A 11 10.49 -12.31 -12.20
C GLU A 11 10.31 -12.35 -13.73
N HIS A 12 11.37 -12.12 -14.51
CA HIS A 12 11.31 -12.15 -15.98
C HIS A 12 10.96 -13.54 -16.55
N MET A 13 11.31 -14.62 -15.85
CA MET A 13 10.97 -15.98 -16.27
C MET A 13 9.53 -16.39 -15.91
N THR A 14 8.96 -15.82 -14.85
CA THR A 14 7.71 -16.32 -14.27
C THR A 14 6.53 -15.38 -14.38
N PHE A 15 6.77 -14.07 -14.45
CA PHE A 15 5.68 -13.10 -14.52
C PHE A 15 5.09 -13.00 -15.92
N ALA A 16 3.86 -12.50 -15.99
CA ALA A 16 3.22 -12.15 -17.25
C ALA A 16 3.93 -10.94 -17.88
N PRO A 17 3.94 -10.81 -19.24
CA PRO A 17 4.63 -9.70 -19.90
C PRO A 17 4.12 -8.30 -19.55
N TRP A 18 2.92 -8.20 -19.03
CA TRP A 18 2.28 -6.96 -18.57
C TRP A 18 2.44 -6.68 -17.08
N ALA A 19 3.13 -7.56 -16.34
CA ALA A 19 3.44 -7.34 -14.93
C ALA A 19 4.43 -6.18 -14.76
N THR A 20 4.46 -5.63 -13.55
CA THR A 20 5.45 -4.61 -13.18
C THR A 20 6.71 -5.29 -12.64
N PHE A 21 7.81 -5.19 -13.37
CA PHE A 21 9.10 -5.80 -13.00
C PHE A 21 9.88 -4.89 -12.04
N SER A 22 10.55 -5.49 -11.07
CA SER A 22 11.28 -4.74 -10.05
C SER A 22 12.46 -3.94 -10.61
N ASP A 23 13.18 -4.49 -11.59
CA ASP A 23 14.30 -3.84 -12.28
C ASP A 23 13.87 -2.71 -13.24
N GLN A 24 12.57 -2.64 -13.57
CA GLN A 24 11.97 -1.62 -14.45
C GLN A 24 11.19 -0.55 -13.67
N SER A 25 11.35 -0.49 -12.35
CA SER A 25 10.70 0.54 -11.53
C SER A 25 11.12 1.95 -11.97
N ARG A 26 10.17 2.89 -11.94
CA ARG A 26 10.45 4.33 -12.13
C ARG A 26 11.27 4.94 -10.99
N GLY A 27 11.56 4.14 -9.95
CA GLY A 27 12.44 4.52 -8.87
C GLY A 27 11.75 5.34 -7.77
N ARG A 28 12.57 6.00 -6.99
CA ARG A 28 12.25 6.70 -5.76
C ARG A 28 12.44 8.21 -5.91
N MET A 29 11.80 9.00 -5.04
CA MET A 29 12.01 10.46 -5.04
C MET A 29 13.44 10.85 -4.67
N LEU A 30 14.02 10.15 -3.69
CA LEU A 30 15.40 10.34 -3.28
C LEU A 30 16.22 9.13 -3.74
N PRO A 31 17.30 9.35 -4.52
CA PRO A 31 18.20 8.28 -4.91
C PRO A 31 18.78 7.56 -3.70
N GLU A 32 18.90 6.25 -3.78
CA GLU A 32 19.55 5.43 -2.77
C GLU A 32 20.19 4.19 -3.40
N GLU A 33 21.16 3.62 -2.72
CA GLU A 33 21.79 2.38 -3.15
C GLU A 33 20.78 1.21 -3.17
N GLN A 34 20.96 0.36 -4.16
CA GLN A 34 20.16 -0.86 -4.26
C GLN A 34 20.55 -1.86 -3.15
N ASP A 35 19.57 -2.53 -2.63
CA ASP A 35 19.80 -3.60 -1.66
C ASP A 35 20.33 -4.84 -2.39
N PRO A 36 21.40 -5.50 -1.91
CA PRO A 36 21.97 -6.67 -2.60
C PRO A 36 21.09 -7.92 -2.50
N ILE A 37 20.09 -7.92 -1.62
CA ILE A 37 19.24 -9.08 -1.34
C ILE A 37 17.82 -8.87 -1.87
N ARG A 38 17.22 -7.70 -1.63
CA ARG A 38 15.79 -7.44 -1.86
C ARG A 38 15.56 -6.57 -3.07
N PRO A 39 14.69 -6.98 -4.03
CA PRO A 39 14.15 -6.12 -5.06
C PRO A 39 13.44 -4.88 -4.48
N VAL A 40 13.23 -3.86 -5.30
CA VAL A 40 12.74 -2.55 -4.84
C VAL A 40 11.37 -2.62 -4.18
N PHE A 41 10.45 -3.45 -4.70
CA PHE A 41 9.09 -3.57 -4.14
C PHE A 41 9.07 -4.37 -2.84
N GLN A 42 9.95 -5.36 -2.69
CA GLN A 42 10.13 -6.06 -1.42
C GLN A 42 10.63 -5.11 -0.33
N ARG A 43 11.58 -4.22 -0.66
CA ARG A 43 12.03 -3.18 0.27
C ARG A 43 10.89 -2.23 0.67
N ASP A 44 10.02 -1.87 -0.26
CA ASP A 44 8.88 -1.00 0.01
C ASP A 44 7.88 -1.67 0.94
N ARG A 45 7.52 -2.92 0.68
CA ARG A 45 6.69 -3.72 1.57
C ARG A 45 7.25 -3.73 3.00
N ASP A 46 8.53 -4.02 3.14
CA ASP A 46 9.18 -4.07 4.45
C ASP A 46 9.16 -2.69 5.14
N ARG A 47 9.40 -1.60 4.41
CA ARG A 47 9.30 -0.22 4.95
C ARG A 47 7.92 0.11 5.47
N VAL A 48 6.88 -0.27 4.73
CA VAL A 48 5.48 -0.07 5.14
C VAL A 48 5.17 -0.89 6.39
N LEU A 49 5.50 -2.18 6.38
CA LEU A 49 5.21 -3.10 7.47
C LEU A 49 5.84 -2.64 8.80
N HIS A 50 7.04 -2.07 8.74
CA HIS A 50 7.76 -1.61 9.93
C HIS A 50 7.50 -0.15 10.33
N CYS A 51 6.67 0.61 9.60
CA CYS A 51 6.38 1.99 9.92
C CYS A 51 5.43 2.15 11.11
N LYS A 52 5.45 3.33 11.74
CA LYS A 52 4.58 3.63 12.90
C LYS A 52 3.11 3.68 12.51
N ALA A 53 2.80 4.23 11.33
CA ALA A 53 1.43 4.34 10.83
C ALA A 53 0.76 2.97 10.64
N PHE A 54 1.49 1.97 10.14
CA PHE A 54 0.97 0.61 9.99
C PHE A 54 0.58 0.00 11.34
N ARG A 55 1.42 0.15 12.37
CA ARG A 55 1.11 -0.33 13.71
C ARG A 55 -0.12 0.34 14.33
N ARG A 56 -0.39 1.61 13.98
CA ARG A 56 -1.57 2.35 14.45
C ARG A 56 -2.88 1.86 13.85
N LEU A 57 -2.86 1.11 12.74
CA LEU A 57 -4.08 0.55 12.13
C LEU A 57 -4.83 -0.38 13.08
N LYS A 58 -4.15 -1.03 14.02
CA LYS A 58 -4.79 -1.85 15.06
C LYS A 58 -5.73 -1.07 15.98
N GLN A 59 -5.51 0.24 16.12
CA GLN A 59 -6.29 1.14 17.00
C GLN A 59 -7.35 1.94 16.24
N LYS A 60 -7.49 1.73 14.93
CA LYS A 60 -8.50 2.37 14.10
C LYS A 60 -9.60 1.36 13.78
N THR A 61 -10.84 1.69 14.12
CA THR A 61 -12.01 0.89 13.73
C THR A 61 -12.32 1.10 12.25
N GLN A 62 -12.89 0.08 11.59
CA GLN A 62 -13.26 0.21 10.19
C GLN A 62 -14.58 0.97 10.01
N VAL A 63 -15.63 0.63 10.80
CA VAL A 63 -16.99 1.20 10.63
C VAL A 63 -17.59 1.69 11.94
N PHE A 64 -17.41 0.98 13.05
CA PHE A 64 -18.06 1.31 14.34
C PHE A 64 -17.04 1.50 15.47
N LEU A 65 -17.43 2.36 16.45
CA LEU A 65 -16.80 2.33 17.76
C LEU A 65 -17.00 0.93 18.34
N SER A 66 -15.91 0.29 18.72
CA SER A 66 -15.94 -1.02 19.36
C SER A 66 -16.65 -0.93 20.72
N PRO A 67 -17.86 -1.46 20.89
CA PRO A 67 -18.31 -1.84 22.22
C PRO A 67 -17.55 -3.12 22.61
N GLU A 68 -17.37 -3.35 23.90
CA GLU A 68 -16.61 -4.44 24.49
C GLU A 68 -16.81 -5.81 23.80
N GLY A 69 -15.75 -6.35 23.18
CA GLY A 69 -15.74 -7.67 22.55
C GLY A 69 -14.59 -7.89 21.56
N ASP A 70 -14.07 -9.10 21.49
CA ASP A 70 -12.87 -9.49 20.72
C ASP A 70 -13.06 -9.64 19.18
N LEU A 71 -14.29 -9.50 18.67
CA LEU A 71 -14.64 -9.86 17.30
C LEU A 71 -14.67 -8.66 16.31
N TYR A 72 -14.21 -7.49 16.72
CA TYR A 72 -14.31 -6.31 15.85
C TYR A 72 -13.18 -6.22 14.85
N ARG A 73 -13.58 -5.99 13.61
CA ARG A 73 -12.68 -5.76 12.48
C ARG A 73 -11.98 -4.41 12.63
N THR A 74 -10.68 -4.45 12.90
CA THR A 74 -9.82 -3.26 12.88
C THR A 74 -9.37 -2.96 11.45
N ARG A 75 -8.85 -1.74 11.21
CA ARG A 75 -8.25 -1.44 9.91
C ARG A 75 -7.03 -2.31 9.61
N LEU A 76 -6.32 -2.78 10.63
CA LEU A 76 -5.22 -3.71 10.44
C LEU A 76 -5.71 -5.05 9.86
N THR A 77 -6.76 -5.64 10.44
CA THR A 77 -7.30 -6.90 9.93
C THR A 77 -7.87 -6.75 8.52
N HIS A 78 -8.59 -5.65 8.23
CA HIS A 78 -9.03 -5.32 6.88
C HIS A 78 -7.85 -5.22 5.90
N THR A 79 -6.81 -4.48 6.24
CA THR A 79 -5.61 -4.33 5.40
C THR A 79 -4.96 -5.68 5.09
N LEU A 80 -4.91 -6.60 6.06
CA LEU A 80 -4.38 -7.95 5.85
C LEU A 80 -5.29 -8.79 4.95
N GLU A 81 -6.61 -8.68 5.07
CA GLU A 81 -7.57 -9.34 4.19
C GLU A 81 -7.45 -8.82 2.75
N VAL A 82 -7.37 -7.50 2.55
CA VAL A 82 -7.10 -6.91 1.24
C VAL A 82 -5.81 -7.46 0.65
N SER A 83 -4.74 -7.50 1.44
CA SER A 83 -3.45 -8.04 1.00
C SER A 83 -3.55 -9.51 0.60
N GLN A 84 -4.23 -10.33 1.38
CA GLN A 84 -4.42 -11.76 1.09
C GLN A 84 -5.20 -11.96 -0.22
N ILE A 85 -6.31 -11.24 -0.42
CA ILE A 85 -7.14 -11.34 -1.63
C ILE A 85 -6.34 -10.84 -2.84
N ALA A 86 -5.73 -9.66 -2.74
CA ALA A 86 -4.97 -9.06 -3.82
C ALA A 86 -3.80 -9.94 -4.28
N ARG A 87 -3.04 -10.52 -3.35
CA ARG A 87 -1.93 -11.43 -3.67
C ARG A 87 -2.42 -12.73 -4.31
N THR A 88 -3.56 -13.26 -3.89
CA THR A 88 -4.16 -14.43 -4.54
C THR A 88 -4.47 -14.16 -6.01
N ILE A 89 -5.05 -12.99 -6.30
CA ILE A 89 -5.34 -12.57 -7.68
C ILE A 89 -4.03 -12.31 -8.45
N ALA A 90 -3.07 -11.59 -7.85
CA ALA A 90 -1.79 -11.30 -8.48
C ALA A 90 -1.04 -12.58 -8.87
N ARG A 91 -0.99 -13.57 -7.99
CA ARG A 91 -0.39 -14.88 -8.25
C ARG A 91 -1.09 -15.60 -9.40
N ALA A 92 -2.41 -15.65 -9.41
CA ALA A 92 -3.20 -16.28 -10.48
C ALA A 92 -2.93 -15.63 -11.84
N LEU A 93 -2.70 -14.32 -11.88
CA LEU A 93 -2.40 -13.56 -13.10
C LEU A 93 -0.90 -13.45 -13.40
N ARG A 94 -0.04 -14.06 -12.61
CA ARG A 94 1.43 -14.00 -12.69
C ARG A 94 1.96 -12.56 -12.66
N LEU A 95 1.43 -11.74 -11.75
CA LEU A 95 1.85 -10.35 -11.50
C LEU A 95 2.80 -10.28 -10.29
N ASN A 96 3.35 -9.11 -10.03
CA ASN A 96 4.29 -8.87 -8.94
C ASN A 96 3.56 -8.86 -7.58
N GLU A 97 3.71 -9.95 -6.81
CA GLU A 97 3.09 -10.07 -5.48
C GLU A 97 3.69 -9.09 -4.46
N ASP A 98 4.99 -8.81 -4.51
CA ASP A 98 5.63 -7.87 -3.58
C ASP A 98 5.12 -6.43 -3.77
N LEU A 99 4.94 -6.00 -5.03
CA LEU A 99 4.32 -4.71 -5.34
C LEU A 99 2.85 -4.67 -4.87
N THR A 100 2.10 -5.72 -5.16
CA THR A 100 0.70 -5.85 -4.75
C THR A 100 0.56 -5.77 -3.23
N GLU A 101 1.42 -6.46 -2.49
CA GLU A 101 1.43 -6.45 -1.03
C GLU A 101 1.83 -5.08 -0.49
N ALA A 102 2.89 -4.46 -1.03
CA ALA A 102 3.33 -3.13 -0.60
C ALA A 102 2.22 -2.08 -0.73
N ILE A 103 1.48 -2.08 -1.85
CA ILE A 103 0.34 -1.18 -2.06
C ILE A 103 -0.79 -1.51 -1.07
N SER A 104 -1.13 -2.80 -0.92
CA SER A 104 -2.21 -3.25 -0.02
C SER A 104 -1.96 -2.85 1.43
N LEU A 105 -0.73 -3.00 1.92
CA LEU A 105 -0.37 -2.62 3.28
C LEU A 105 -0.38 -1.10 3.49
N ALA A 106 -0.15 -0.32 2.44
CA ALA A 106 0.01 1.13 2.53
C ALA A 106 -1.28 1.92 2.22
N HIS A 107 -2.28 1.33 1.56
CA HIS A 107 -3.41 2.09 1.00
C HIS A 107 -4.17 2.91 2.06
N ASP A 108 -4.36 2.38 3.26
CA ASP A 108 -5.19 2.93 4.34
C ASP A 108 -4.41 3.59 5.50
N LEU A 109 -3.09 3.80 5.36
CA LEU A 109 -2.25 4.38 6.44
C LEU A 109 -2.73 5.75 6.91
N GLY A 110 -3.29 6.54 6.00
CA GLY A 110 -3.81 7.89 6.26
C GLY A 110 -5.28 7.95 6.67
N HIS A 111 -5.94 6.80 6.83
CA HIS A 111 -7.37 6.81 7.18
C HIS A 111 -7.60 7.39 8.58
N THR A 112 -8.72 8.11 8.73
CA THR A 112 -9.10 8.78 9.98
C THR A 112 -9.63 7.79 11.02
N PRO A 113 -9.60 8.13 12.32
CA PRO A 113 -10.49 7.51 13.30
C PRO A 113 -11.95 7.65 12.84
N PHE A 114 -12.80 6.71 13.20
CA PHE A 114 -14.23 6.67 12.84
C PHE A 114 -14.52 6.51 11.33
N GLY A 115 -13.58 5.93 10.59
CA GLY A 115 -13.79 5.56 9.19
C GLY A 115 -14.22 6.74 8.30
N HIS A 116 -15.14 6.50 7.38
CA HIS A 116 -15.64 7.53 6.46
C HIS A 116 -16.42 8.66 7.15
N ALA A 117 -16.98 8.44 8.36
CA ALA A 117 -17.60 9.51 9.11
C ALA A 117 -16.57 10.56 9.56
N GLY A 118 -15.42 10.10 10.08
CA GLY A 118 -14.29 10.96 10.40
C GLY A 118 -13.71 11.67 9.17
N GLU A 119 -13.62 10.97 8.04
CA GLU A 119 -13.18 11.57 6.78
C GLU A 119 -14.09 12.70 6.31
N ARG A 120 -15.42 12.50 6.36
CA ARG A 120 -16.40 13.55 6.01
C ARG A 120 -16.26 14.77 6.90
N ALA A 121 -16.21 14.57 8.22
CA ALA A 121 -16.04 15.66 9.18
C ALA A 121 -14.75 16.46 8.94
N LEU A 122 -13.62 15.78 8.72
CA LEU A 122 -12.37 16.45 8.41
C LEU A 122 -12.40 17.16 7.04
N ASN A 123 -13.08 16.57 6.06
CA ASN A 123 -13.22 17.19 4.74
C ASN A 123 -14.01 18.50 4.79
N GLU A 124 -14.97 18.62 5.70
CA GLU A 124 -15.75 19.87 5.93
C GLU A 124 -14.95 20.92 6.71
N LEU A 125 -14.13 20.48 7.66
CA LEU A 125 -13.37 21.37 8.55
C LEU A 125 -12.04 21.85 7.95
N CYS A 126 -11.42 21.08 7.06
CA CYS A 126 -10.16 21.45 6.46
C CYS A 126 -10.37 22.40 5.27
N PRO A 127 -9.68 23.55 5.20
CA PRO A 127 -9.83 24.52 4.11
C PRO A 127 -9.62 23.91 2.72
N ASP A 128 -8.66 23.01 2.58
CA ASP A 128 -8.33 22.31 1.32
C ASP A 128 -9.04 20.95 1.19
N GLY A 129 -10.01 20.66 2.07
CA GLY A 129 -10.63 19.35 2.17
C GLY A 129 -9.71 18.26 2.72
N PHE A 130 -10.24 17.06 2.89
CA PHE A 130 -9.49 15.90 3.38
C PHE A 130 -9.89 14.63 2.60
N LYS A 131 -8.89 13.89 2.13
CA LYS A 131 -9.06 12.58 1.50
C LYS A 131 -8.05 11.59 2.08
N HIS A 132 -8.53 10.44 2.58
CA HIS A 132 -7.67 9.45 3.24
C HIS A 132 -6.54 8.95 2.35
N TYR A 133 -6.75 8.74 1.05
CA TYR A 133 -5.73 8.30 0.12
C TYR A 133 -4.62 9.34 -0.09
N MET A 134 -4.96 10.63 -0.12
CA MET A 134 -3.98 11.71 -0.16
C MET A 134 -3.21 11.81 1.17
N GLN A 135 -3.90 11.60 2.28
CA GLN A 135 -3.27 11.53 3.59
C GLN A 135 -2.38 10.28 3.71
N SER A 136 -2.76 9.13 3.14
CA SER A 136 -1.90 7.95 3.08
C SER A 136 -0.59 8.26 2.35
N LEU A 137 -0.66 8.94 1.20
CA LEU A 137 0.53 9.41 0.50
C LEU A 137 1.36 10.37 1.36
N ARG A 138 0.72 11.34 2.02
CA ARG A 138 1.42 12.28 2.91
C ARG A 138 2.11 11.57 4.08
N VAL A 139 1.48 10.53 4.64
CA VAL A 139 2.08 9.72 5.71
C VAL A 139 3.38 9.08 5.23
N VAL A 140 3.37 8.41 4.08
CA VAL A 140 4.56 7.70 3.58
C VAL A 140 5.62 8.62 3.01
N ASP A 141 5.25 9.77 2.45
CA ASP A 141 6.20 10.71 1.83
C ASP A 141 6.81 11.68 2.84
N LYS A 142 6.07 12.07 3.90
CA LYS A 142 6.46 13.21 4.75
C LYS A 142 6.41 12.95 6.25
N LEU A 143 5.48 12.14 6.77
CA LEU A 143 5.26 12.08 8.22
C LEU A 143 6.04 10.97 8.91
N GLU A 144 6.29 9.86 8.23
CA GLU A 144 7.08 8.75 8.78
C GLU A 144 8.56 9.12 8.91
N LYS A 145 9.27 8.36 9.74
CA LYS A 145 10.72 8.55 10.02
C LYS A 145 11.07 10.00 10.41
N ASP A 146 10.27 10.55 11.29
CA ASP A 146 10.49 11.91 11.85
C ASP A 146 10.61 13.00 10.76
N GLY A 147 9.67 12.95 9.81
CA GLY A 147 9.54 13.93 8.73
C GLY A 147 10.30 13.61 7.44
N ARG A 148 11.07 12.52 7.40
CA ARG A 148 11.85 12.12 6.21
C ARG A 148 11.08 11.28 5.20
N GLY A 149 9.97 10.68 5.64
CA GLY A 149 9.19 9.75 4.82
C GLY A 149 9.84 8.38 4.64
N LEU A 150 9.14 7.49 3.96
CA LEU A 150 9.59 6.13 3.69
C LEU A 150 10.39 6.00 2.37
N ASN A 151 10.38 7.02 1.53
CA ASN A 151 11.01 7.02 0.21
C ASN A 151 10.60 5.79 -0.63
N LEU A 152 9.29 5.59 -0.78
CA LEU A 152 8.72 4.48 -1.57
C LEU A 152 8.88 4.72 -3.08
N THR A 153 8.83 3.65 -3.86
CA THR A 153 8.85 3.72 -5.32
C THR A 153 7.60 4.42 -5.85
N TRP A 154 7.72 4.92 -7.08
CA TRP A 154 6.62 5.59 -7.76
C TRP A 154 5.39 4.68 -7.89
N GLU A 155 5.58 3.39 -8.17
CA GLU A 155 4.52 2.41 -8.37
C GLU A 155 3.68 2.22 -7.11
N VAL A 156 4.32 2.09 -5.96
CA VAL A 156 3.63 1.97 -4.67
C VAL A 156 2.86 3.26 -4.36
N ARG A 157 3.49 4.42 -4.54
CA ARG A 157 2.85 5.74 -4.33
C ARG A 157 1.65 5.95 -5.26
N ASN A 158 1.77 5.57 -6.53
CA ASN A 158 0.66 5.60 -7.48
C ASN A 158 -0.48 4.69 -7.04
N GLY A 159 -0.19 3.45 -6.63
CA GLY A 159 -1.19 2.53 -6.11
C GLY A 159 -1.94 3.08 -4.90
N ILE A 160 -1.22 3.73 -3.96
CA ILE A 160 -1.83 4.35 -2.77
C ILE A 160 -2.87 5.41 -3.16
N VAL A 161 -2.57 6.32 -4.07
CA VAL A 161 -3.49 7.44 -4.40
C VAL A 161 -4.63 7.04 -5.31
N THR A 162 -4.54 5.89 -5.98
CA THR A 162 -5.51 5.46 -6.99
C THR A 162 -6.36 4.26 -6.56
N HIS A 163 -6.24 3.79 -5.29
CA HIS A 163 -7.01 2.64 -4.82
C HIS A 163 -8.51 2.93 -4.67
N THR A 164 -8.92 4.19 -4.58
CA THR A 164 -10.32 4.61 -4.44
C THR A 164 -11.00 4.84 -5.81
N LYS A 165 -12.26 5.32 -5.78
CA LYS A 165 -13.00 5.72 -6.99
C LYS A 165 -12.28 6.86 -7.71
N GLY A 166 -12.32 6.85 -9.03
CA GLY A 166 -11.67 7.86 -9.89
C GLY A 166 -10.64 7.23 -10.82
N THR A 167 -9.47 7.84 -10.93
CA THR A 167 -8.39 7.38 -11.82
C THR A 167 -7.91 5.98 -11.45
N TRP A 168 -7.71 5.14 -12.45
CA TRP A 168 -7.13 3.81 -12.27
C TRP A 168 -5.63 3.89 -12.04
N ALA A 169 -5.12 2.95 -11.25
CA ALA A 169 -3.68 2.78 -11.10
C ALA A 169 -3.01 2.51 -12.46
N ALA A 170 -1.80 3.01 -12.62
CA ALA A 170 -1.01 2.78 -13.82
C ALA A 170 -0.56 1.32 -13.95
N THR A 171 -0.34 0.65 -12.83
CA THR A 171 0.08 -0.75 -12.77
C THR A 171 -1.12 -1.70 -12.60
N PRO A 172 -1.09 -2.90 -13.20
CA PRO A 172 -2.11 -3.91 -12.99
C PRO A 172 -2.21 -4.32 -11.50
N GLU A 173 -1.10 -4.36 -10.79
CA GLU A 173 -1.05 -4.66 -9.36
C GLU A 173 -1.86 -3.65 -8.54
N GLY A 174 -1.70 -2.35 -8.81
CA GLY A 174 -2.48 -1.30 -8.15
C GLY A 174 -3.98 -1.40 -8.46
N ARG A 175 -4.34 -1.81 -9.69
CA ARG A 175 -5.76 -2.05 -10.06
C ARG A 175 -6.37 -3.19 -9.28
N ILE A 176 -5.60 -4.27 -9.08
CA ILE A 176 -6.05 -5.43 -8.28
C ILE A 176 -6.29 -5.01 -6.83
N VAL A 177 -5.41 -4.21 -6.24
CA VAL A 177 -5.60 -3.74 -4.85
C VAL A 177 -6.91 -3.00 -4.68
N ARG A 178 -7.27 -2.11 -5.62
CA ARG A 178 -8.56 -1.42 -5.59
C ARG A 178 -9.76 -2.39 -5.64
N MET A 179 -9.66 -3.44 -6.46
CA MET A 179 -10.73 -4.47 -6.54
C MET A 179 -10.78 -5.31 -5.26
N ALA A 180 -9.63 -5.70 -4.73
CA ALA A 180 -9.52 -6.48 -3.51
C ALA A 180 -10.06 -5.72 -2.29
N ASP A 181 -9.82 -4.41 -2.20
CA ASP A 181 -10.38 -3.55 -1.17
C ASP A 181 -11.92 -3.57 -1.19
N GLN A 182 -12.53 -3.48 -2.38
CA GLN A 182 -13.98 -3.58 -2.53
C GLN A 182 -14.54 -4.97 -2.17
N ILE A 183 -13.81 -6.03 -2.46
CA ILE A 183 -14.21 -7.41 -2.13
C ILE A 183 -14.11 -7.64 -0.61
N ALA A 184 -13.09 -7.08 0.00
CA ALA A 184 -12.84 -7.20 1.43
C ALA A 184 -13.77 -6.31 2.27
N TYR A 185 -14.43 -5.32 1.71
CA TYR A 185 -15.33 -4.40 2.40
C TYR A 185 -16.69 -5.06 2.65
#